data_7f8f9bc6e51353fc91e3d35d232357c4
#
_entry.id   7f8f9bc6e51353fc91e3d35d232357c4
#
_cell.length_a   1.000
_cell.length_b   1.000
_cell.length_c   1.000
_cell.angle_alpha   90.00
_cell.angle_beta   90.00
_cell.angle_gamma   90.00
#
_symmetry.space_group_name_H-M   'P 1'
#
loop_
_entity.id
_entity.type
_entity.pdbx_description
1 polymer ?
#
loop_
_entity_poly.entity_id
_entity_poly.type
_entity_poly.pdbx_seq_one_letter_code
_entity_poly.pdbx_strand_id
1 'polypeptide(L)'
;FSELQKHSIPRRSFIASAGCAFLLSSCSSRQGESSKNSVPIDNVRFLRAGFADGFTMPSTLVTGRPQRAPFFLYGADGLPVVNGLPLEISGELILPSGRSEKVLLSQHSEGIPTPYFLLEFEISEENTGICQLQVDSQELTQIVEFRVIAQTETDLIQVGETMRVVDTPTFTNSAGFDPLCTRYEPCSFHNISLRDALSNGRPTILLVSTPGFCQTTVCGPVLELLIELPKDPKWDVIHAEVYTEPKKIAEGTDLQKLISPVIQTYGMNFEPCFIVAGSDNRVEARLDYAF
;
A
#
# COMPACT_ATOMS: atom_id res chain seq x y z
N PHE A 1 17.12 22.09 32.33
CA PHE A 1 16.72 23.53 32.28
C PHE A 1 15.38 23.60 31.62
N SER A 2 14.50 23.67 32.35
CA SER A 2 13.25 24.24 32.82
C SER A 2 12.52 25.08 31.78
N GLU A 3 11.19 24.83 31.78
CA GLU A 3 10.08 25.64 31.30
C GLU A 3 9.73 25.57 29.82
N LEU A 4 8.74 24.74 29.54
CA LEU A 4 7.82 24.94 28.43
C LEU A 4 6.39 25.04 28.99
N GLN A 5 5.86 26.21 28.83
CA GLN A 5 4.55 26.66 29.29
C GLN A 5 3.40 25.86 28.72
N LYS A 6 2.50 25.44 29.63
CA LYS A 6 1.17 24.94 29.35
C LYS A 6 0.29 26.09 28.82
N HIS A 7 -0.19 25.98 27.58
CA HIS A 7 -1.36 26.74 27.14
C HIS A 7 -2.60 25.84 27.16
N SER A 8 -3.45 26.10 28.15
CA SER A 8 -4.79 25.55 28.28
C SER A 8 -5.75 26.36 27.39
N ILE A 9 -6.52 25.68 26.53
CA ILE A 9 -7.61 26.27 25.77
C ILE A 9 -8.91 26.08 26.58
N PRO A 10 -9.71 27.12 26.84
CA PRO A 10 -10.90 27.01 27.66
C PRO A 10 -12.07 26.38 26.90
N ARG A 11 -12.74 25.43 27.55
CA ARG A 11 -14.04 24.89 27.15
C ARG A 11 -15.11 25.99 27.27
N ARG A 12 -15.76 26.31 26.17
CA ARG A 12 -17.00 27.11 26.21
C ARG A 12 -18.20 26.19 26.28
N SER A 13 -18.88 26.28 27.43
CA SER A 13 -20.22 25.76 27.69
C SER A 13 -21.23 26.48 26.80
N PHE A 14 -22.10 25.75 26.12
CA PHE A 14 -23.33 26.32 25.58
C PHE A 14 -24.53 25.80 26.37
N ILE A 15 -25.26 26.77 26.86
CA ILE A 15 -26.46 26.67 27.72
C ILE A 15 -27.66 26.31 26.84
N ALA A 16 -28.47 25.44 27.41
CA ALA A 16 -29.77 25.05 26.90
C ALA A 16 -30.76 26.23 26.85
N SER A 17 -31.61 26.24 25.85
CA SER A 17 -32.87 26.99 25.90
C SER A 17 -33.99 26.14 25.32
N ALA A 18 -35.08 26.15 26.09
CA ALA A 18 -36.24 25.33 26.02
C ALA A 18 -37.24 25.70 24.91
N GLY A 19 -37.98 24.68 24.48
CA GLY A 19 -39.44 24.73 24.35
C GLY A 19 -40.03 25.31 23.09
N CYS A 20 -40.67 24.40 22.32
CA CYS A 20 -42.06 24.62 21.86
C CYS A 20 -42.64 23.28 21.39
N ALA A 21 -43.61 22.83 22.14
CA ALA A 21 -44.52 21.76 21.78
C ALA A 21 -45.52 22.25 20.73
N PHE A 22 -45.71 21.51 19.64
CA PHE A 22 -46.92 21.56 18.84
C PHE A 22 -47.38 20.13 18.57
N LEU A 23 -48.51 19.83 19.20
CA LEU A 23 -49.40 18.73 18.85
C LEU A 23 -50.15 19.10 17.57
N LEU A 24 -50.41 18.14 16.72
CA LEU A 24 -51.64 17.86 15.96
C LEU A 24 -51.25 16.93 14.80
N SER A 25 -51.77 15.87 14.80
CA SER A 25 -53.00 15.16 14.45
C SER A 25 -52.79 14.22 13.27
N SER A 26 -53.19 13.03 13.54
CA SER A 26 -53.35 11.85 12.70
C SER A 26 -53.93 12.16 11.30
N CYS A 27 -53.33 11.53 10.30
CA CYS A 27 -54.08 10.95 9.18
C CYS A 27 -53.51 9.59 8.83
N SER A 28 -54.31 8.60 9.08
CA SER A 28 -54.21 7.22 8.63
C SER A 28 -54.33 7.18 7.11
N SER A 29 -53.46 6.45 6.42
CA SER A 29 -53.86 5.42 5.46
C SER A 29 -52.77 4.92 4.56
N ARG A 30 -52.80 3.61 4.42
CA ARG A 30 -52.23 2.72 3.41
C ARG A 30 -50.80 2.30 3.57
N GLN A 31 -50.73 1.13 4.18
CA GLN A 31 -49.69 0.11 3.95
C GLN A 31 -49.47 -0.10 2.46
N GLY A 32 -48.27 0.27 2.06
CA GLY A 32 -47.59 -0.29 0.90
C GLY A 32 -46.35 -0.97 1.46
N GLU A 33 -46.40 -2.28 1.61
CA GLU A 33 -45.25 -3.09 1.92
C GLU A 33 -44.26 -2.97 0.77
N SER A 34 -43.33 -2.07 0.92
CA SER A 34 -42.05 -2.18 0.21
C SER A 34 -41.05 -2.68 1.25
N SER A 35 -40.90 -3.98 1.30
CA SER A 35 -39.83 -4.66 2.01
C SER A 35 -38.50 -4.22 1.36
N LYS A 36 -38.01 -3.06 1.72
CA LYS A 36 -36.61 -2.73 1.59
C LYS A 36 -35.94 -3.41 2.78
N ASN A 37 -35.32 -4.56 2.54
CA ASN A 37 -34.29 -5.08 3.42
C ASN A 37 -33.17 -4.03 3.46
N SER A 38 -33.33 -3.03 4.32
CA SER A 38 -32.24 -2.14 4.67
C SER A 38 -31.28 -2.98 5.53
N VAL A 39 -30.14 -3.35 4.96
CA VAL A 39 -29.03 -3.91 5.71
C VAL A 39 -28.74 -2.96 6.87
N PRO A 40 -28.65 -3.42 8.12
CA PRO A 40 -28.30 -2.56 9.25
C PRO A 40 -27.01 -1.80 8.91
N ILE A 41 -26.96 -0.51 9.18
CA ILE A 41 -25.82 0.37 8.86
C ILE A 41 -24.50 -0.19 9.45
N ASP A 42 -24.59 -0.92 10.54
CA ASP A 42 -23.45 -1.54 11.23
C ASP A 42 -22.74 -2.64 10.41
N ASN A 43 -23.34 -3.13 9.33
CA ASN A 43 -22.79 -4.21 8.48
C ASN A 43 -22.38 -3.73 7.08
N VAL A 44 -22.45 -2.43 6.79
CA VAL A 44 -21.98 -1.92 5.49
C VAL A 44 -20.46 -1.96 5.48
N ARG A 45 -19.90 -2.66 4.49
CA ARG A 45 -18.46 -2.82 4.29
C ARG A 45 -18.06 -2.27 2.93
N PHE A 46 -16.81 -1.78 2.84
CA PHE A 46 -16.26 -1.23 1.60
C PHE A 46 -14.87 -1.80 1.34
N LEU A 47 -14.63 -2.24 0.13
CA LEU A 47 -13.28 -2.49 -0.36
C LEU A 47 -12.62 -1.16 -0.74
N ARG A 48 -11.40 -0.97 -0.28
CA ARG A 48 -10.56 0.17 -0.65
C ARG A 48 -9.18 -0.32 -1.03
N ALA A 49 -8.64 0.26 -2.09
CA ALA A 49 -7.28 -0.03 -2.50
C ALA A 49 -6.28 0.31 -1.40
N GLY A 50 -5.29 -0.57 -1.20
CA GLY A 50 -4.24 -0.44 -0.19
C GLY A 50 -2.91 -0.01 -0.80
N PHE A 51 -2.88 1.12 -1.49
CA PHE A 51 -1.68 1.61 -2.15
C PHE A 51 -1.18 2.93 -1.54
N ALA A 52 0.00 3.43 -1.97
CA ALA A 52 0.69 4.62 -1.51
C ALA A 52 -0.15 5.86 -1.56
N ASP A 53 -0.88 5.99 -2.61
CA ASP A 53 -1.79 7.10 -2.77
C ASP A 53 -3.08 6.94 -1.92
N GLY A 54 -3.00 6.14 -0.88
CA GLY A 54 -4.09 5.87 0.04
C GLY A 54 -5.09 4.87 -0.55
N PHE A 55 -6.26 5.34 -0.94
CA PHE A 55 -7.34 4.47 -1.44
C PHE A 55 -7.45 4.48 -2.97
N THR A 56 -6.46 5.02 -3.64
CA THR A 56 -6.39 5.09 -5.12
C THR A 56 -5.36 4.08 -5.60
N MET A 57 -5.71 3.27 -6.59
CA MET A 57 -4.76 2.38 -7.24
C MET A 57 -3.74 3.18 -8.04
N PRO A 58 -2.44 2.82 -7.99
CA PRO A 58 -1.41 3.48 -8.76
C PRO A 58 -1.61 3.23 -10.26
N SER A 59 -1.14 4.17 -11.06
CA SER A 59 -1.08 4.04 -12.53
C SER A 59 0.09 3.16 -13.01
N THR A 60 0.56 2.24 -12.19
CA THR A 60 1.74 1.39 -12.43
C THR A 60 1.41 -0.09 -12.57
N LEU A 61 0.13 -0.44 -12.57
CA LEU A 61 -0.32 -1.77 -12.93
C LEU A 61 -0.21 -1.92 -14.44
N VAL A 62 0.45 -2.99 -14.89
CA VAL A 62 0.75 -3.19 -16.31
C VAL A 62 0.09 -4.44 -16.89
N THR A 63 -0.11 -4.46 -18.19
CA THR A 63 -0.52 -5.64 -18.97
C THR A 63 0.65 -6.58 -19.23
N GLY A 64 0.37 -7.86 -19.54
CA GLY A 64 1.36 -8.86 -19.95
C GLY A 64 2.32 -9.32 -18.85
N ARG A 65 2.01 -9.01 -17.59
CA ARG A 65 2.78 -9.43 -16.42
C ARG A 65 1.87 -9.70 -15.24
N PRO A 66 2.24 -10.62 -14.32
CA PRO A 66 1.54 -10.79 -13.06
C PRO A 66 1.51 -9.50 -12.25
N GLN A 67 0.33 -9.13 -11.79
CA GLN A 67 0.08 -7.94 -10.99
C GLN A 67 -0.59 -8.31 -9.68
N ARG A 68 -0.36 -7.48 -8.66
CA ARG A 68 -0.94 -7.62 -7.32
C ARG A 68 -1.65 -6.33 -6.94
N ALA A 69 -2.91 -6.44 -6.55
CA ALA A 69 -3.73 -5.33 -6.10
C ALA A 69 -4.31 -5.64 -4.72
N PRO A 70 -3.74 -5.10 -3.64
CA PRO A 70 -4.25 -5.27 -2.29
C PRO A 70 -5.43 -4.35 -2.01
N PHE A 71 -6.42 -4.88 -1.29
CA PHE A 71 -7.60 -4.16 -0.84
C PHE A 71 -7.81 -4.38 0.65
N PHE A 72 -8.17 -3.31 1.35
CA PHE A 72 -8.63 -3.40 2.73
C PHE A 72 -10.15 -3.36 2.79
N LEU A 73 -10.74 -4.08 3.75
CA LEU A 73 -12.14 -4.01 4.03
C LEU A 73 -12.39 -3.00 5.17
N TYR A 74 -13.23 -2.01 4.90
CA TYR A 74 -13.59 -0.96 5.86
C TYR A 74 -15.03 -1.10 6.30
N GLY A 75 -15.28 -0.82 7.57
CA GLY A 75 -16.63 -0.71 8.13
C GLY A 75 -17.28 0.63 7.81
N ALA A 76 -18.56 0.76 8.15
CA ALA A 76 -19.31 2.00 8.01
C ALA A 76 -18.74 3.16 8.85
N ASP A 77 -18.00 2.85 9.90
CA ASP A 77 -17.26 3.79 10.75
C ASP A 77 -15.99 4.36 10.10
N GLY A 78 -15.62 3.84 8.91
CA GLY A 78 -14.42 4.23 8.19
C GLY A 78 -13.13 3.62 8.75
N LEU A 79 -13.22 2.63 9.64
CA LEU A 79 -12.06 1.92 10.17
C LEU A 79 -11.85 0.58 9.46
N PRO A 80 -10.60 0.10 9.36
CA PRO A 80 -10.32 -1.23 8.82
C PRO A 80 -10.99 -2.31 9.65
N VAL A 81 -11.64 -3.27 9.00
CA VAL A 81 -12.20 -4.45 9.64
C VAL A 81 -11.06 -5.45 9.85
N VAL A 82 -10.77 -5.77 11.10
CA VAL A 82 -9.67 -6.67 11.47
C VAL A 82 -10.13 -8.05 11.96
N ASN A 83 -11.43 -8.22 12.25
CA ASN A 83 -11.99 -9.45 12.77
C ASN A 83 -13.23 -9.89 11.99
N GLY A 84 -13.51 -11.19 11.98
CA GLY A 84 -14.70 -11.75 11.31
C GLY A 84 -14.67 -11.57 9.80
N LEU A 85 -13.48 -11.54 9.22
CA LEU A 85 -13.26 -11.44 7.77
C LEU A 85 -13.48 -12.80 7.10
N PRO A 86 -14.05 -12.85 5.88
CA PRO A 86 -14.06 -14.06 5.07
C PRO A 86 -12.63 -14.41 4.64
N LEU A 87 -12.36 -15.68 4.36
CA LEU A 87 -11.05 -16.09 3.81
C LEU A 87 -10.84 -15.59 2.38
N GLU A 88 -11.94 -15.40 1.66
CA GLU A 88 -11.93 -15.03 0.24
C GLU A 88 -13.12 -14.15 -0.09
N ILE A 89 -12.94 -13.27 -1.08
CA ILE A 89 -14.01 -12.46 -1.66
C ILE A 89 -14.07 -12.80 -3.15
N SER A 90 -15.21 -13.31 -3.62
CA SER A 90 -15.45 -13.56 -5.04
C SER A 90 -15.83 -12.28 -5.76
N GLY A 91 -15.36 -12.13 -7.00
CA GLY A 91 -15.67 -10.98 -7.84
C GLY A 91 -15.59 -11.32 -9.32
N GLU A 92 -15.82 -10.31 -10.13
CA GLU A 92 -15.69 -10.34 -11.58
C GLU A 92 -14.79 -9.17 -12.00
N LEU A 93 -13.71 -9.46 -12.72
CA LEU A 93 -12.84 -8.47 -13.31
C LEU A 93 -13.30 -8.22 -14.75
N ILE A 94 -13.82 -7.03 -14.99
CA ILE A 94 -14.27 -6.59 -16.30
C ILE A 94 -13.13 -5.83 -16.96
N LEU A 95 -12.67 -6.34 -18.09
CA LEU A 95 -11.57 -5.78 -18.87
C LEU A 95 -12.02 -4.62 -19.77
N PRO A 96 -11.12 -3.77 -20.23
CA PRO A 96 -11.43 -2.68 -21.16
C PRO A 96 -12.12 -3.14 -22.46
N SER A 97 -11.84 -4.38 -22.90
CA SER A 97 -12.53 -5.01 -24.05
C SER A 97 -13.99 -5.36 -23.79
N GLY A 98 -14.47 -5.25 -22.56
CA GLY A 98 -15.79 -5.73 -22.12
C GLY A 98 -15.85 -7.21 -21.78
N ARG A 99 -14.75 -7.96 -21.95
CA ARG A 99 -14.66 -9.35 -21.46
C ARG A 99 -14.57 -9.32 -19.95
N SER A 100 -15.23 -10.28 -19.31
CA SER A 100 -15.15 -10.43 -17.86
C SER A 100 -14.55 -11.78 -17.47
N GLU A 101 -13.89 -11.80 -16.32
CA GLU A 101 -13.25 -12.98 -15.74
C GLU A 101 -13.62 -13.08 -14.27
N LYS A 102 -13.99 -14.28 -13.82
CA LYS A 102 -14.21 -14.52 -12.40
C LYS A 102 -12.88 -14.48 -11.68
N VAL A 103 -12.84 -13.73 -10.59
CA VAL A 103 -11.65 -13.56 -9.75
C VAL A 103 -11.96 -13.87 -8.31
N LEU A 104 -10.91 -14.18 -7.57
CA LEU A 104 -10.95 -14.45 -6.16
C LEU A 104 -9.91 -13.58 -5.47
N LEU A 105 -10.33 -12.80 -4.48
CA LEU A 105 -9.43 -12.04 -3.64
C LEU A 105 -9.16 -12.88 -2.38
N SER A 106 -7.92 -13.25 -2.16
CA SER A 106 -7.51 -14.07 -1.02
C SER A 106 -7.16 -13.19 0.18
N GLN A 107 -7.62 -13.58 1.37
CA GLN A 107 -7.27 -12.89 2.62
C GLN A 107 -5.81 -13.15 3.00
N HIS A 108 -5.12 -12.08 3.37
CA HIS A 108 -3.81 -12.10 4.01
C HIS A 108 -3.93 -11.47 5.40
N SER A 109 -3.56 -12.19 6.45
CA SER A 109 -3.73 -11.75 7.84
C SER A 109 -2.62 -12.22 8.77
N GLU A 110 -1.82 -13.19 8.35
CA GLU A 110 -0.79 -13.77 9.20
C GLU A 110 0.40 -12.80 9.37
N GLY A 111 0.73 -12.48 10.62
CA GLY A 111 1.89 -11.65 10.95
C GLY A 111 1.72 -10.15 10.67
N ILE A 112 0.54 -9.69 10.24
CA ILE A 112 0.29 -8.29 9.92
C ILE A 112 -0.84 -7.70 10.77
N PRO A 113 -0.75 -6.40 11.14
CA PRO A 113 -1.72 -5.78 12.05
C PRO A 113 -3.09 -5.53 11.41
N THR A 114 -3.13 -5.34 10.09
CA THR A 114 -4.36 -5.08 9.35
C THR A 114 -4.48 -6.07 8.19
N PRO A 115 -5.42 -7.01 8.25
CA PRO A 115 -5.67 -7.95 7.16
C PRO A 115 -6.08 -7.24 5.86
N TYR A 116 -5.67 -7.80 4.72
CA TYR A 116 -6.07 -7.32 3.40
C TYR A 116 -6.48 -8.47 2.48
N PHE A 117 -7.14 -8.13 1.40
CA PHE A 117 -7.55 -9.05 0.33
C PHE A 117 -6.71 -8.77 -0.91
N LEU A 118 -6.08 -9.79 -1.44
CA LEU A 118 -5.21 -9.68 -2.60
C LEU A 118 -5.94 -10.15 -3.85
N LEU A 119 -6.04 -9.27 -4.85
CA LEU A 119 -6.35 -9.61 -6.22
C LEU A 119 -5.04 -9.83 -6.97
N GLU A 120 -4.78 -11.06 -7.39
CA GLU A 120 -3.71 -11.39 -8.32
C GLU A 120 -4.32 -11.54 -9.72
N PHE A 121 -3.71 -10.91 -10.72
CA PHE A 121 -4.21 -10.96 -12.09
C PHE A 121 -3.09 -10.77 -13.10
N GLU A 122 -3.32 -11.29 -14.30
CA GLU A 122 -2.49 -11.03 -15.47
C GLU A 122 -3.43 -10.87 -16.67
N ILE A 123 -3.37 -9.72 -17.33
CA ILE A 123 -4.20 -9.44 -18.50
C ILE A 123 -3.34 -9.15 -19.72
N SER A 124 -3.82 -9.57 -20.88
CA SER A 124 -3.08 -9.45 -22.13
C SER A 124 -2.91 -7.98 -22.57
N GLU A 125 -1.88 -7.73 -23.38
CA GLU A 125 -1.45 -6.37 -23.75
C GLU A 125 -2.52 -5.56 -24.50
N GLU A 126 -3.44 -6.22 -25.21
CA GLU A 126 -4.56 -5.55 -25.87
C GLU A 126 -5.62 -4.97 -24.94
N ASN A 127 -5.56 -5.29 -23.66
CA ASN A 127 -6.51 -4.84 -22.64
C ASN A 127 -5.98 -3.69 -21.78
N THR A 128 -5.18 -2.79 -22.33
CA THR A 128 -4.83 -1.53 -21.65
C THR A 128 -6.05 -0.63 -21.50
N GLY A 129 -6.20 0.00 -20.33
CA GLY A 129 -7.31 0.92 -20.06
C GLY A 129 -7.88 0.77 -18.68
N ILE A 130 -9.17 1.08 -18.53
CA ILE A 130 -9.89 0.98 -17.26
C ILE A 130 -10.45 -0.43 -17.10
N CYS A 131 -10.05 -1.08 -16.02
CA CYS A 131 -10.63 -2.31 -15.52
C CYS A 131 -11.63 -2.00 -14.42
N GLN A 132 -12.64 -2.85 -14.24
CA GLN A 132 -13.61 -2.76 -13.16
C GLN A 132 -13.61 -4.07 -12.38
N LEU A 133 -13.33 -4.00 -11.09
CA LEU A 133 -13.55 -5.11 -10.17
C LEU A 133 -14.96 -4.98 -9.60
N GLN A 134 -15.84 -5.86 -9.99
CA GLN A 134 -17.18 -5.97 -9.43
C GLN A 134 -17.19 -7.04 -8.36
N VAL A 135 -17.58 -6.67 -7.16
CA VAL A 135 -17.78 -7.57 -6.03
C VAL A 135 -19.25 -7.54 -5.65
N ASP A 136 -19.84 -8.72 -5.53
CA ASP A 136 -21.24 -8.87 -5.13
C ASP A 136 -21.37 -10.05 -4.14
N SER A 137 -21.54 -9.72 -2.87
CA SER A 137 -21.78 -10.66 -1.79
C SER A 137 -22.91 -10.15 -0.89
N GLN A 138 -23.35 -10.97 0.07
CA GLN A 138 -24.44 -10.60 0.99
C GLN A 138 -24.16 -9.31 1.78
N GLU A 139 -22.89 -8.99 2.02
CA GLU A 139 -22.47 -7.83 2.83
C GLU A 139 -21.74 -6.75 2.03
N LEU A 140 -21.42 -7.00 0.75
CA LEU A 140 -20.59 -6.13 -0.06
C LEU A 140 -21.02 -6.19 -1.52
N THR A 141 -21.57 -5.10 -2.02
CA THR A 141 -21.81 -4.88 -3.46
C THR A 141 -21.11 -3.61 -3.86
N GLN A 142 -20.07 -3.73 -4.68
CA GLN A 142 -19.24 -2.59 -5.06
C GLN A 142 -18.59 -2.82 -6.41
N ILE A 143 -18.38 -1.71 -7.15
CA ILE A 143 -17.50 -1.65 -8.32
C ILE A 143 -16.31 -0.76 -7.98
N VAL A 144 -15.10 -1.27 -8.17
CA VAL A 144 -13.85 -0.52 -8.04
C VAL A 144 -13.20 -0.42 -9.40
N GLU A 145 -12.96 0.80 -9.87
CA GLU A 145 -12.28 1.05 -11.13
C GLU A 145 -10.78 1.29 -10.91
N PHE A 146 -9.97 0.76 -11.81
CA PHE A 146 -8.53 1.01 -11.83
C PHE A 146 -7.98 0.94 -13.26
N ARG A 147 -6.89 1.64 -13.48
CA ARG A 147 -6.23 1.68 -14.79
C ARG A 147 -5.09 0.68 -14.85
N VAL A 148 -5.01 -0.03 -15.98
CA VAL A 148 -3.85 -0.86 -16.35
C VAL A 148 -3.25 -0.28 -17.63
N ILE A 149 -1.93 -0.09 -17.63
CA ILE A 149 -1.19 0.55 -18.72
C ILE A 149 -0.32 -0.47 -19.46
N ALA A 150 0.18 -0.11 -20.64
CA ALA A 150 1.18 -0.92 -21.31
C ALA A 150 2.52 -0.87 -20.55
N GLN A 151 3.32 -1.95 -20.61
CA GLN A 151 4.64 -1.96 -19.97
C GLN A 151 5.55 -0.82 -20.44
N THR A 152 5.39 -0.39 -21.68
CA THR A 152 6.16 0.71 -22.28
C THR A 152 5.81 2.10 -21.74
N GLU A 153 4.72 2.22 -20.97
CA GLU A 153 4.30 3.48 -20.36
C GLU A 153 4.93 3.73 -18.97
N THR A 154 5.70 2.78 -18.44
CA THR A 154 6.37 2.90 -17.14
C THR A 154 7.75 2.27 -17.15
N ASP A 155 8.68 2.91 -16.43
CA ASP A 155 10.01 2.36 -16.14
C ASP A 155 10.04 1.51 -14.86
N LEU A 156 8.92 1.37 -14.15
CA LEU A 156 8.85 0.60 -12.92
C LEU A 156 9.15 -0.88 -13.20
N ILE A 157 10.12 -1.42 -12.48
CA ILE A 157 10.51 -2.84 -12.61
C ILE A 157 9.32 -3.77 -12.40
N GLN A 158 9.23 -4.81 -13.22
CA GLN A 158 8.12 -5.76 -13.21
C GLN A 158 8.58 -7.18 -12.83
N VAL A 159 7.64 -8.00 -12.36
CA VAL A 159 7.87 -9.44 -12.15
C VAL A 159 8.35 -10.08 -13.46
N GLY A 160 9.38 -10.93 -13.37
CA GLY A 160 10.02 -11.56 -14.52
C GLY A 160 11.12 -10.73 -15.20
N GLU A 161 11.31 -9.46 -14.84
CA GLU A 161 12.48 -8.67 -15.29
C GLU A 161 13.72 -9.02 -14.46
N THR A 162 14.89 -8.71 -15.00
CA THR A 162 16.15 -8.83 -14.27
C THR A 162 16.35 -7.61 -13.37
N MET A 163 16.75 -7.81 -12.12
CA MET A 163 17.07 -6.71 -11.20
C MET A 163 18.17 -5.83 -11.77
N ARG A 164 18.03 -4.55 -11.56
CA ARG A 164 18.91 -3.50 -12.11
C ARG A 164 20.04 -3.20 -11.15
N VAL A 165 21.26 -3.19 -11.63
CA VAL A 165 22.45 -2.97 -10.80
C VAL A 165 22.57 -1.50 -10.44
N VAL A 166 22.61 -1.21 -9.15
CA VAL A 166 22.82 0.13 -8.58
C VAL A 166 23.53 0.01 -7.24
N ASP A 167 24.30 1.03 -6.86
CA ASP A 167 24.97 1.06 -5.56
C ASP A 167 23.97 1.48 -4.49
N THR A 168 23.95 0.74 -3.37
CA THR A 168 23.21 1.05 -2.17
C THR A 168 24.16 1.26 -1.00
N PRO A 169 23.80 2.06 0.03
CA PRO A 169 24.67 2.35 1.15
C PRO A 169 24.95 1.09 1.97
N THR A 170 26.21 0.98 2.42
CA THR A 170 26.66 -0.05 3.38
C THR A 170 27.30 0.63 4.59
N PHE A 171 27.49 -0.12 5.68
CA PHE A 171 28.21 0.39 6.87
C PHE A 171 29.67 0.81 6.58
N THR A 172 30.26 0.32 5.51
CA THR A 172 31.64 0.66 5.10
C THR A 172 31.70 1.69 3.99
N ASN A 173 30.60 1.91 3.27
CA ASN A 173 30.52 2.88 2.18
C ASN A 173 29.09 3.45 2.10
N SER A 174 28.92 4.71 2.50
CA SER A 174 27.61 5.35 2.50
C SER A 174 27.05 5.61 1.10
N ALA A 175 27.84 5.45 0.04
CA ALA A 175 27.42 5.74 -1.35
C ALA A 175 26.74 7.11 -1.53
N GLY A 176 27.11 8.10 -0.71
CA GLY A 176 26.55 9.44 -0.75
C GLY A 176 25.27 9.64 0.08
N PHE A 177 24.83 8.64 0.85
CA PHE A 177 23.69 8.80 1.76
C PHE A 177 24.12 9.34 3.13
N ASP A 178 23.34 10.27 3.67
CA ASP A 178 23.47 10.80 5.03
C ASP A 178 22.10 11.16 5.65
N PRO A 179 21.59 10.35 6.60
CA PRO A 179 22.15 9.09 7.08
C PRO A 179 22.00 7.94 6.06
N LEU A 180 22.78 6.88 6.24
CA LEU A 180 22.64 5.66 5.41
C LEU A 180 21.32 4.92 5.67
N CYS A 181 20.70 5.14 6.82
CA CYS A 181 19.42 4.61 7.26
C CYS A 181 18.71 5.63 8.14
N THR A 182 17.46 5.92 7.86
CA THR A 182 16.65 6.89 8.64
C THR A 182 15.92 6.25 9.82
N ARG A 183 16.01 4.91 10.02
CA ARG A 183 15.59 4.27 11.25
C ARG A 183 16.41 4.81 12.42
N TYR A 184 15.81 4.93 13.61
CA TYR A 184 16.50 5.44 14.81
C TYR A 184 17.83 4.72 15.09
N GLU A 185 17.80 3.39 15.05
CA GLU A 185 19.00 2.56 15.00
C GLU A 185 19.09 1.96 13.60
N PRO A 186 20.17 2.20 12.84
CA PRO A 186 20.30 1.66 11.49
C PRO A 186 20.06 0.15 11.46
N CYS A 187 19.24 -0.30 10.51
CA CYS A 187 18.94 -1.72 10.38
C CYS A 187 20.15 -2.52 9.89
N SER A 188 20.12 -3.84 10.09
CA SER A 188 21.23 -4.74 9.70
C SER A 188 21.33 -4.99 8.18
N PHE A 189 20.47 -4.39 7.36
CA PHE A 189 20.38 -4.64 5.92
C PHE A 189 21.29 -3.73 5.07
N HIS A 190 22.40 -3.26 5.68
CA HIS A 190 23.45 -2.45 5.06
C HIS A 190 24.82 -3.15 5.12
N ASN A 191 24.85 -4.48 5.22
CA ASN A 191 26.10 -5.24 5.25
C ASN A 191 26.67 -5.49 3.85
N ILE A 192 25.83 -5.49 2.82
CA ILE A 192 26.20 -5.72 1.43
C ILE A 192 25.45 -4.70 0.54
N SER A 193 26.11 -4.24 -0.51
CA SER A 193 25.44 -3.39 -1.51
C SER A 193 24.58 -4.23 -2.45
N LEU A 194 23.55 -3.60 -3.06
CA LEU A 194 22.75 -4.30 -4.08
C LEU A 194 23.62 -4.78 -5.25
N ARG A 195 24.60 -3.98 -5.69
CA ARG A 195 25.56 -4.37 -6.74
C ARG A 195 26.28 -5.68 -6.40
N ASP A 196 26.79 -5.79 -5.17
CA ASP A 196 27.55 -6.96 -4.75
C ASP A 196 26.62 -8.17 -4.55
N ALA A 197 25.42 -7.97 -4.00
CA ALA A 197 24.41 -9.00 -3.86
C ALA A 197 24.02 -9.62 -5.21
N LEU A 198 23.78 -8.79 -6.22
CA LEU A 198 23.42 -9.27 -7.56
C LEU A 198 24.58 -9.97 -8.30
N SER A 199 25.81 -9.89 -7.79
CA SER A 199 26.99 -10.53 -8.40
C SER A 199 27.35 -11.88 -7.79
N ASN A 200 26.76 -12.25 -6.65
CA ASN A 200 27.18 -13.42 -5.86
C ASN A 200 26.33 -14.69 -6.09
N GLY A 201 25.25 -14.60 -6.89
CA GLY A 201 24.39 -15.74 -7.24
C GLY A 201 23.46 -16.19 -6.10
N ARG A 202 23.19 -15.33 -5.10
CA ARG A 202 22.24 -15.59 -4.02
C ARG A 202 20.92 -14.90 -4.31
N PRO A 203 19.78 -15.46 -3.86
CA PRO A 203 18.52 -14.76 -3.94
C PRO A 203 18.57 -13.46 -3.11
N THR A 204 17.91 -12.43 -3.60
CA THR A 204 18.02 -11.07 -3.07
C THR A 204 16.65 -10.51 -2.73
N ILE A 205 16.56 -9.87 -1.57
CA ILE A 205 15.45 -9.05 -1.15
C ILE A 205 15.92 -7.58 -1.12
N LEU A 206 15.20 -6.71 -1.82
CA LEU A 206 15.40 -5.26 -1.78
C LEU A 206 14.14 -4.60 -1.22
N LEU A 207 14.26 -3.95 -0.08
CA LEU A 207 13.26 -3.01 0.43
C LEU A 207 13.71 -1.59 0.14
N VAL A 208 12.86 -0.82 -0.54
CA VAL A 208 13.06 0.62 -0.76
C VAL A 208 12.06 1.37 0.10
N SER A 209 12.54 2.09 1.09
CA SER A 209 11.70 2.84 2.03
C SER A 209 12.51 3.89 2.78
N THR A 210 11.84 4.94 3.29
CA THR A 210 12.47 5.98 4.13
C THR A 210 11.75 6.09 5.48
N PRO A 211 12.04 5.22 6.45
CA PRO A 211 11.29 5.12 7.70
C PRO A 211 11.15 6.44 8.48
N GLY A 212 12.20 7.25 8.52
CA GLY A 212 12.21 8.52 9.27
C GLY A 212 11.56 9.70 8.57
N PHE A 213 11.27 9.62 7.27
CA PHE A 213 10.73 10.71 6.46
C PHE A 213 9.62 10.26 5.51
N CYS A 214 9.02 9.12 5.79
CA CYS A 214 7.94 8.55 4.97
C CYS A 214 6.70 9.43 5.00
N GLN A 215 6.14 9.70 3.83
CA GLN A 215 4.92 10.49 3.69
C GLN A 215 3.65 9.70 4.07
N THR A 216 3.74 8.37 4.13
CA THR A 216 2.59 7.46 4.28
C THR A 216 2.54 6.70 5.61
N THR A 217 3.42 6.89 6.54
CA THR A 217 3.48 6.19 7.84
C THR A 217 3.68 4.66 7.80
N VAL A 218 3.78 4.04 6.62
CA VAL A 218 3.91 2.58 6.48
C VAL A 218 5.35 2.08 6.30
N CYS A 219 6.28 2.96 5.90
CA CYS A 219 7.67 2.56 5.63
C CYS A 219 8.39 2.01 6.85
N GLY A 220 8.19 2.63 8.02
CA GLY A 220 8.73 2.14 9.29
C GLY A 220 8.19 0.76 9.65
N PRO A 221 6.87 0.59 9.76
CA PRO A 221 6.26 -0.72 10.02
C PRO A 221 6.70 -1.83 9.06
N VAL A 222 6.80 -1.57 7.77
CA VAL A 222 7.27 -2.56 6.79
C VAL A 222 8.72 -2.96 7.05
N LEU A 223 9.59 -2.02 7.37
CA LEU A 223 10.98 -2.34 7.74
C LEU A 223 11.06 -3.16 9.04
N GLU A 224 10.26 -2.82 10.06
CA GLU A 224 10.21 -3.57 11.31
C GLU A 224 9.73 -5.02 11.08
N LEU A 225 8.68 -5.23 10.27
CA LEU A 225 8.24 -6.57 9.89
C LEU A 225 9.36 -7.37 9.21
N LEU A 226 10.11 -6.75 8.29
CA LEU A 226 11.25 -7.41 7.63
C LEU A 226 12.37 -7.76 8.61
N ILE A 227 12.63 -6.91 9.62
CA ILE A 227 13.63 -7.16 10.67
C ILE A 227 13.23 -8.35 11.54
N GLU A 228 11.93 -8.52 11.82
CA GLU A 228 11.38 -9.58 12.65
C GLU A 228 11.30 -10.94 11.94
N LEU A 229 11.32 -10.96 10.61
CA LEU A 229 11.32 -12.21 9.85
C LEU A 229 12.54 -13.08 10.21
N PRO A 230 12.37 -14.41 10.25
CA PRO A 230 13.48 -15.34 10.42
C PRO A 230 14.56 -15.10 9.34
N LYS A 231 15.79 -14.85 9.79
CA LYS A 231 16.91 -14.62 8.88
C LYS A 231 17.37 -15.93 8.26
N ASP A 232 17.19 -16.12 6.97
CA ASP A 232 17.82 -17.20 6.23
C ASP A 232 19.17 -16.69 5.67
N PRO A 233 20.32 -17.28 6.08
CA PRO A 233 21.63 -16.85 5.61
C PRO A 233 21.86 -17.07 4.12
N LYS A 234 20.94 -17.75 3.41
CA LYS A 234 21.00 -17.93 1.96
C LYS A 234 20.57 -16.70 1.19
N TRP A 235 19.83 -15.79 1.83
CA TRP A 235 19.30 -14.58 1.20
C TRP A 235 20.19 -13.38 1.52
N ASP A 236 20.37 -12.51 0.53
CA ASP A 236 20.87 -11.16 0.75
C ASP A 236 19.68 -10.22 0.89
N VAL A 237 19.66 -9.48 2.00
CA VAL A 237 18.59 -8.52 2.29
C VAL A 237 19.20 -7.13 2.30
N ILE A 238 18.66 -6.25 1.47
CA ILE A 238 19.14 -4.89 1.28
C ILE A 238 17.99 -3.92 1.61
N HIS A 239 18.29 -2.90 2.40
CA HIS A 239 17.44 -1.74 2.59
C HIS A 239 18.06 -0.52 1.89
N ALA A 240 17.27 0.19 1.10
CA ALA A 240 17.67 1.40 0.42
C ALA A 240 16.69 2.53 0.74
N GLU A 241 17.23 3.70 1.08
CA GLU A 241 16.45 4.91 1.32
C GLU A 241 16.02 5.55 0.00
N VAL A 242 14.87 6.21 0.02
CA VAL A 242 14.33 6.97 -1.13
C VAL A 242 15.14 8.25 -1.37
N TYR A 243 15.66 8.85 -0.31
CA TYR A 243 16.40 10.11 -0.36
C TYR A 243 17.83 9.93 0.13
N THR A 244 18.77 10.54 -0.57
CA THR A 244 20.20 10.50 -0.19
C THR A 244 20.49 11.35 1.06
N GLU A 245 19.82 12.50 1.20
CA GLU A 245 20.02 13.44 2.31
C GLU A 245 18.66 13.95 2.83
N PRO A 246 17.84 13.09 3.46
CA PRO A 246 16.44 13.41 3.78
C PRO A 246 16.29 14.59 4.75
N LYS A 247 17.28 14.90 5.57
CA LYS A 247 17.27 16.08 6.46
C LYS A 247 17.16 17.39 5.68
N LYS A 248 17.72 17.45 4.48
CA LYS A 248 17.66 18.64 3.62
C LYS A 248 16.26 18.94 3.05
N ILE A 249 15.32 17.99 3.16
CA ILE A 249 13.91 18.20 2.79
C ILE A 249 13.31 19.29 3.70
N ALA A 250 13.57 19.22 5.00
CA ALA A 250 13.10 20.21 5.97
C ALA A 250 13.76 21.59 5.78
N GLU A 251 14.93 21.66 5.14
CA GLU A 251 15.65 22.88 4.80
C GLU A 251 15.19 23.53 3.49
N GLY A 252 14.18 22.92 2.82
CA GLY A 252 13.60 23.45 1.57
C GLY A 252 14.40 23.09 0.30
N THR A 253 15.29 22.10 0.38
CA THR A 253 15.98 21.59 -0.81
C THR A 253 15.00 20.91 -1.76
N ASP A 254 15.16 21.13 -3.05
CA ASP A 254 14.38 20.48 -4.09
C ASP A 254 14.47 18.96 -3.98
N LEU A 255 13.33 18.30 -3.81
CA LEU A 255 13.22 16.84 -3.63
C LEU A 255 13.88 16.05 -4.77
N GLN A 256 13.80 16.57 -6.00
CA GLN A 256 14.38 15.89 -7.17
C GLN A 256 15.91 15.73 -7.07
N LYS A 257 16.58 16.63 -6.34
CA LYS A 257 18.03 16.56 -6.11
C LYS A 257 18.43 15.58 -5.04
N LEU A 258 17.46 15.17 -4.21
CA LEU A 258 17.66 14.26 -3.08
C LEU A 258 17.22 12.83 -3.39
N ILE A 259 16.51 12.62 -4.49
CA ILE A 259 16.06 11.28 -4.90
C ILE A 259 17.27 10.37 -5.13
N SER A 260 17.25 9.20 -4.49
CA SER A 260 18.32 8.24 -4.57
C SER A 260 18.42 7.60 -5.97
N PRO A 261 19.62 7.13 -6.38
CA PRO A 261 19.81 6.43 -7.64
C PRO A 261 18.94 5.16 -7.75
N VAL A 262 18.59 4.53 -6.64
CA VAL A 262 17.74 3.33 -6.62
C VAL A 262 16.35 3.65 -7.19
N ILE A 263 15.73 4.76 -6.76
CA ILE A 263 14.43 5.21 -7.23
C ILE A 263 14.42 5.40 -8.73
N GLN A 264 15.42 6.11 -9.26
CA GLN A 264 15.54 6.37 -10.70
C GLN A 264 15.80 5.08 -11.49
N THR A 265 16.71 4.23 -10.98
CA THR A 265 17.08 2.98 -11.64
C THR A 265 15.91 2.00 -11.73
N TYR A 266 15.05 1.96 -10.71
CA TYR A 266 13.90 1.04 -10.64
C TYR A 266 12.59 1.65 -11.14
N GLY A 267 12.61 2.92 -11.59
CA GLY A 267 11.44 3.62 -12.13
C GLY A 267 10.34 3.84 -11.08
N MET A 268 10.73 3.99 -9.81
CA MET A 268 9.77 4.09 -8.71
C MET A 268 9.27 5.52 -8.52
N ASN A 269 8.00 5.66 -8.19
CA ASN A 269 7.36 6.93 -7.84
C ASN A 269 6.58 6.85 -6.52
N PHE A 270 6.76 5.78 -5.76
CA PHE A 270 6.11 5.51 -4.48
C PHE A 270 7.05 4.73 -3.55
N GLU A 271 6.74 4.73 -2.27
CA GLU A 271 7.39 3.95 -1.22
C GLU A 271 6.34 3.48 -0.18
N PRO A 272 6.56 2.38 0.51
CA PRO A 272 7.63 1.41 0.32
C PRO A 272 7.41 0.49 -0.87
N CYS A 273 8.48 -0.08 -1.39
CA CYS A 273 8.44 -1.15 -2.38
C CYS A 273 9.37 -2.29 -1.96
N PHE A 274 8.86 -3.50 -2.01
CA PHE A 274 9.56 -4.72 -1.67
C PHE A 274 9.73 -5.58 -2.91
N ILE A 275 10.96 -5.93 -3.24
CA ILE A 275 11.29 -6.70 -4.44
C ILE A 275 12.03 -7.96 -4.01
N VAL A 276 11.55 -9.11 -4.46
CA VAL A 276 12.16 -10.42 -4.24
C VAL A 276 12.68 -10.94 -5.58
N ALA A 277 13.94 -11.36 -5.62
CA ALA A 277 14.53 -11.93 -6.81
C ALA A 277 15.23 -13.26 -6.49
N GLY A 278 15.15 -14.19 -7.42
CA GLY A 278 15.86 -15.46 -7.37
C GLY A 278 17.37 -15.32 -7.54
N SER A 279 18.10 -16.43 -7.44
CA SER A 279 19.56 -16.48 -7.61
C SER A 279 20.03 -16.14 -9.03
N ASP A 280 19.13 -16.09 -9.98
CA ASP A 280 19.35 -15.63 -11.36
C ASP A 280 19.06 -14.12 -11.54
N ASN A 281 18.80 -13.42 -10.43
CA ASN A 281 18.43 -12.01 -10.37
C ASN A 281 17.10 -11.68 -11.05
N ARG A 282 16.24 -12.66 -11.37
CA ARG A 282 14.89 -12.38 -11.88
C ARG A 282 13.95 -12.03 -10.74
N VAL A 283 13.19 -10.99 -10.93
CA VAL A 283 12.13 -10.57 -10.00
C VAL A 283 11.03 -11.62 -9.96
N GLU A 284 10.86 -12.26 -8.82
CA GLU A 284 9.83 -13.26 -8.57
C GLU A 284 8.57 -12.64 -7.94
N ALA A 285 8.77 -11.58 -7.13
CA ALA A 285 7.66 -10.83 -6.54
C ALA A 285 8.02 -9.35 -6.37
N ARG A 286 7.02 -8.50 -6.52
CA ARG A 286 7.04 -7.08 -6.17
C ARG A 286 5.81 -6.78 -5.33
N LEU A 287 6.02 -6.23 -4.14
CA LEU A 287 4.98 -5.84 -3.21
C LEU A 287 5.03 -4.32 -3.04
N ASP A 288 4.06 -3.67 -3.62
CA ASP A 288 3.88 -2.24 -3.53
C ASP A 288 3.08 -1.96 -2.27
N TYR A 289 3.61 -1.15 -1.35
CA TYR A 289 3.11 -0.94 0.02
C TYR A 289 3.34 -2.09 0.98
N ALA A 290 3.90 -3.12 0.51
CA ALA A 290 4.37 -4.31 1.17
C ALA A 290 3.74 -4.62 2.53
N PHE A 291 2.77 -5.46 2.50
CA PHE A 291 2.29 -6.19 3.66
C PHE A 291 2.40 -7.68 3.39
#